data_b4ab252bbeb16c43cc728b1085d142f0
#
_entry.id   b4ab252bbeb16c43cc728b1085d142f0
#
_cell.length_a   1.000
_cell.length_b   1.000
_cell.length_c   1.000
_cell.angle_alpha   90.00
_cell.angle_beta   90.00
_cell.angle_gamma   90.00
#
_symmetry.space_group_name_H-M   'P 1'
#
loop_
_entity.id
_entity.type
_entity.pdbx_description
1 polymer ?
#
loop_
_entity_poly.entity_id
_entity_poly.type
_entity_poly.pdbx_seq_one_letter_code
_entity_poly.pdbx_strand_id
1 'polypeptide(L)'
;MDKEAFFKQATTIDDFCKKYIEYFNNLKREPAEDRYYFVDSPIFDKECFSLGFEMDCGESFIKEYGNDAWLYEEDLNRIIERVSDVKVIGSGIFSKWRYYNHWCDSSEELYKGIGWFKLAFNRLLECNKNG
;
A
#
# COMPACT_ATOMS: atom_id res chain seq x y z
N MET A 1 -2.36 -16.99 2.85
CA MET A 1 -0.96 -16.86 2.38
C MET A 1 -0.01 -17.36 3.46
N ASP A 2 1.00 -18.09 3.06
CA ASP A 2 2.06 -18.56 3.92
C ASP A 2 2.92 -17.39 4.40
N LYS A 3 3.22 -17.36 5.70
CA LYS A 3 4.03 -16.31 6.33
C LYS A 3 5.42 -16.20 5.71
N GLU A 4 6.03 -17.33 5.38
CA GLU A 4 7.35 -17.36 4.74
C GLU A 4 7.30 -16.70 3.35
N ALA A 5 6.26 -17.00 2.57
CA ALA A 5 6.06 -16.38 1.26
C ALA A 5 5.81 -14.87 1.38
N PHE A 6 5.08 -14.46 2.41
CA PHE A 6 4.82 -13.05 2.66
C PHE A 6 6.11 -12.26 2.95
N PHE A 7 7.04 -12.85 3.70
CA PHE A 7 8.28 -12.18 4.06
C PHE A 7 9.40 -12.34 3.03
N LYS A 8 9.13 -12.99 1.91
CA LYS A 8 10.07 -13.03 0.80
C LYS A 8 10.01 -11.71 0.04
N GLN A 9 11.14 -11.04 -0.10
CA GLN A 9 11.21 -9.75 -0.77
C GLN A 9 10.84 -9.87 -2.26
N ALA A 10 9.83 -9.12 -2.69
CA ALA A 10 9.48 -9.02 -4.10
C ALA A 10 10.49 -8.12 -4.82
N THR A 11 10.90 -8.52 -6.02
CA THR A 11 11.91 -7.81 -6.80
C THR A 11 11.34 -7.12 -8.02
N THR A 12 10.06 -7.35 -8.33
CA THR A 12 9.35 -6.69 -9.43
C THR A 12 8.07 -6.07 -8.91
N ILE A 13 7.59 -5.05 -9.60
CA ILE A 13 6.30 -4.41 -9.25
C ILE A 13 5.17 -5.42 -9.37
N ASP A 14 5.20 -6.27 -10.38
CA ASP A 14 4.18 -7.30 -10.59
C ASP A 14 4.09 -8.25 -9.39
N ASP A 15 5.20 -8.79 -8.96
CA ASP A 15 5.25 -9.71 -7.81
C ASP A 15 4.88 -9.01 -6.50
N PHE A 16 5.32 -7.77 -6.33
CA PHE A 16 4.97 -6.94 -5.19
C PHE A 16 3.46 -6.76 -5.08
N CYS A 17 2.82 -6.37 -6.16
CA CYS A 17 1.37 -6.18 -6.19
C CYS A 17 0.61 -7.47 -5.93
N LYS A 18 1.00 -8.56 -6.61
CA LYS A 18 0.33 -9.85 -6.46
C LYS A 18 0.41 -10.38 -5.03
N LYS A 19 1.55 -10.22 -4.39
CA LYS A 19 1.72 -10.64 -3.00
C LYS A 19 0.75 -9.90 -2.06
N TYR A 20 0.70 -8.59 -2.15
CA TYR A 20 -0.14 -7.80 -1.23
C TYR A 20 -1.62 -7.88 -1.59
N ILE A 21 -1.97 -8.01 -2.86
CA ILE A 21 -3.36 -8.26 -3.26
C ILE A 21 -3.85 -9.59 -2.66
N GLU A 22 -3.05 -10.64 -2.78
CA GLU A 22 -3.37 -11.94 -2.18
C GLU A 22 -3.53 -11.83 -0.66
N TYR A 23 -2.58 -11.14 -0.01
CA TYR A 23 -2.63 -10.92 1.43
C TYR A 23 -3.93 -10.25 1.86
N PHE A 24 -4.30 -9.14 1.24
CA PHE A 24 -5.50 -8.40 1.60
C PHE A 24 -6.78 -9.14 1.26
N ASN A 25 -6.79 -9.91 0.17
CA ASN A 25 -7.97 -10.71 -0.20
C ASN A 25 -8.23 -11.86 0.79
N ASN A 26 -7.20 -12.33 1.46
CA ASN A 26 -7.32 -13.41 2.43
C ASN A 26 -7.35 -12.94 3.88
N LEU A 27 -7.24 -11.63 4.11
CA LEU A 27 -7.22 -11.06 5.45
C LEU A 27 -8.61 -11.14 6.07
N LYS A 28 -8.70 -11.75 7.24
CA LYS A 28 -9.95 -11.87 8.00
C LYS A 28 -10.13 -10.65 8.89
N ARG A 29 -11.39 -10.33 9.23
CA ARG A 29 -11.70 -9.13 9.98
C ARG A 29 -11.01 -9.03 11.34
N GLU A 30 -10.82 -10.16 12.02
CA GLU A 30 -10.20 -10.19 13.35
C GLU A 30 -9.11 -11.24 13.53
N PRO A 31 -8.12 -11.30 12.66
CA PRO A 31 -6.95 -12.10 12.93
C PRO A 31 -5.84 -11.16 13.40
N ALA A 32 -5.67 -11.08 14.70
CA ALA A 32 -4.67 -10.19 15.28
C ALA A 32 -3.27 -10.39 14.68
N GLU A 33 -2.95 -11.64 14.30
CA GLU A 33 -1.65 -11.96 13.70
C GLU A 33 -1.50 -11.46 12.26
N ASP A 34 -2.53 -11.68 11.41
CA ASP A 34 -2.46 -11.32 9.99
C ASP A 34 -2.30 -9.81 9.80
N ARG A 35 -2.93 -9.03 10.67
CA ARG A 35 -2.82 -7.58 10.65
C ARG A 35 -1.37 -7.11 10.77
N TYR A 36 -0.63 -7.73 11.67
CA TYR A 36 0.73 -7.30 11.95
C TYR A 36 1.74 -7.70 10.89
N TYR A 37 1.45 -8.71 10.08
CA TYR A 37 2.37 -9.13 9.03
C TYR A 37 2.64 -8.00 8.03
N PHE A 38 1.62 -7.24 7.67
CA PHE A 38 1.79 -6.11 6.78
C PHE A 38 2.30 -4.87 7.52
N VAL A 39 1.65 -4.52 8.63
CA VAL A 39 1.96 -3.28 9.37
C VAL A 39 3.38 -3.28 9.91
N ASP A 40 3.84 -4.43 10.42
CA ASP A 40 5.15 -4.57 11.03
C ASP A 40 6.16 -5.26 10.12
N SER A 41 5.89 -5.33 8.83
CA SER A 41 6.76 -6.04 7.88
C SER A 41 8.16 -5.46 7.87
N PRO A 42 9.22 -6.27 8.10
CA PRO A 42 10.59 -5.79 8.03
C PRO A 42 11.10 -5.62 6.60
N ILE A 43 10.31 -6.04 5.59
CA ILE A 43 10.74 -6.01 4.19
C ILE A 43 9.97 -5.02 3.32
N PHE A 44 8.85 -4.48 3.80
CA PHE A 44 8.00 -3.62 2.98
C PHE A 44 8.73 -2.36 2.51
N ASP A 45 9.41 -1.69 3.42
CA ASP A 45 10.20 -0.50 3.09
C ASP A 45 11.34 -0.83 2.13
N LYS A 46 11.99 -1.98 2.31
CA LYS A 46 13.04 -2.44 1.40
C LYS A 46 12.51 -2.71 0.00
N GLU A 47 11.33 -3.30 -0.08
CA GLU A 47 10.67 -3.52 -1.36
C GLU A 47 10.38 -2.19 -2.07
N CYS A 48 9.78 -1.24 -1.36
CA CYS A 48 9.47 0.07 -1.92
C CYS A 48 10.73 0.79 -2.40
N PHE A 49 11.79 0.74 -1.61
CA PHE A 49 13.07 1.35 -1.98
C PHE A 49 13.66 0.70 -3.23
N SER A 50 13.73 -0.64 -3.28
CA SER A 50 14.35 -1.32 -4.42
C SER A 50 13.52 -1.24 -5.69
N LEU A 51 12.21 -1.03 -5.58
CA LEU A 51 11.33 -0.83 -6.74
C LEU A 51 11.35 0.62 -7.26
N GLY A 52 12.08 1.50 -6.58
CA GLY A 52 12.26 2.88 -7.03
C GLY A 52 11.09 3.81 -6.69
N PHE A 53 10.28 3.47 -5.71
CA PHE A 53 9.20 4.36 -5.27
C PHE A 53 9.77 5.55 -4.50
N GLU A 54 9.15 6.72 -4.67
CA GLU A 54 9.52 7.91 -3.91
C GLU A 54 9.15 7.71 -2.43
N MET A 55 10.17 7.74 -1.56
CA MET A 55 9.98 7.50 -0.12
C MET A 55 9.99 8.82 0.66
N ASP A 56 9.16 9.74 0.20
CA ASP A 56 9.09 11.12 0.67
C ASP A 56 7.89 11.38 1.58
N CYS A 57 7.36 10.33 2.22
CA CYS A 57 6.18 10.40 3.10
C CYS A 57 4.93 10.90 2.38
N GLY A 58 4.80 10.58 1.09
CA GLY A 58 3.65 10.96 0.29
C GLY A 58 3.71 12.37 -0.28
N GLU A 59 4.84 13.04 -0.19
CA GLU A 59 4.99 14.40 -0.70
C GLU A 59 4.72 14.46 -2.20
N SER A 60 5.23 13.51 -2.98
CA SER A 60 4.95 13.43 -4.42
C SER A 60 3.46 13.23 -4.70
N PHE A 61 2.81 12.38 -3.92
CA PHE A 61 1.39 12.11 -4.03
C PHE A 61 0.57 13.36 -3.71
N ILE A 62 0.91 14.04 -2.62
CA ILE A 62 0.24 15.27 -2.19
C ILE A 62 0.46 16.38 -3.21
N LYS A 63 1.66 16.51 -3.76
CA LYS A 63 2.00 17.52 -4.74
C LYS A 63 1.16 17.38 -6.01
N GLU A 64 0.90 16.14 -6.43
CA GLU A 64 0.08 15.86 -7.61
C GLU A 64 -1.41 16.10 -7.34
N TYR A 65 -1.91 15.77 -6.14
CA TYR A 65 -3.34 15.75 -5.81
C TYR A 65 -3.79 16.78 -4.80
N GLY A 66 -2.86 17.56 -4.23
CA GLY A 66 -3.18 18.62 -3.28
C GLY A 66 -3.16 18.14 -1.83
N ASN A 67 -3.22 19.11 -0.92
CA ASN A 67 -3.08 18.86 0.51
C ASN A 67 -4.24 18.06 1.12
N ASP A 68 -5.39 18.01 0.42
CA ASP A 68 -6.58 17.32 0.91
C ASP A 68 -6.58 15.83 0.61
N ALA A 69 -5.54 15.31 -0.06
CA ALA A 69 -5.46 13.93 -0.50
C ALA A 69 -5.58 12.90 0.63
N TRP A 70 -5.32 13.29 1.87
CA TRP A 70 -5.35 12.38 3.03
C TRP A 70 -6.53 12.60 3.97
N LEU A 71 -7.42 13.57 3.70
CA LEU A 71 -8.47 13.96 4.63
C LEU A 71 -9.65 12.99 4.66
N TYR A 72 -10.05 12.47 3.51
CA TYR A 72 -11.23 11.62 3.42
C TYR A 72 -10.91 10.36 2.62
N GLU A 73 -11.28 9.21 3.16
CA GLU A 73 -11.00 7.92 2.52
C GLU A 73 -11.69 7.78 1.16
N GLU A 74 -12.93 8.27 1.04
CA GLU A 74 -13.66 8.26 -0.23
C GLU A 74 -12.96 9.09 -1.30
N ASP A 75 -12.43 10.23 -0.91
CA ASP A 75 -11.70 11.10 -1.83
C ASP A 75 -10.37 10.48 -2.23
N LEU A 76 -9.71 9.80 -1.30
CA LEU A 76 -8.48 9.05 -1.60
C LEU A 76 -8.72 7.96 -2.64
N ASN A 77 -9.84 7.24 -2.54
CA ASN A 77 -10.18 6.22 -3.51
C ASN A 77 -10.35 6.82 -4.91
N ARG A 78 -11.05 7.94 -5.01
CA ARG A 78 -11.23 8.64 -6.29
C ARG A 78 -9.92 9.18 -6.85
N ILE A 79 -9.05 9.63 -5.97
CA ILE A 79 -7.74 10.16 -6.37
C ILE A 79 -6.88 9.04 -6.94
N ILE A 80 -6.78 7.92 -6.25
CA ILE A 80 -5.94 6.81 -6.70
C ILE A 80 -6.38 6.24 -8.04
N GLU A 81 -7.68 6.28 -8.34
CA GLU A 81 -8.20 5.84 -9.64
C GLU A 81 -7.72 6.70 -10.80
N ARG A 82 -7.37 7.94 -10.56
CA ARG A 82 -6.89 8.87 -11.60
C ARG A 82 -5.38 8.85 -11.78
N VAL A 83 -4.65 8.32 -10.79
CA VAL A 83 -3.19 8.30 -10.85
C VAL A 83 -2.74 7.20 -11.79
N SER A 84 -1.87 7.53 -12.72
CA SER A 84 -1.29 6.56 -13.65
C SER A 84 0.22 6.40 -13.51
N ASP A 85 0.88 7.27 -12.76
CA ASP A 85 2.32 7.16 -12.53
C ASP A 85 2.62 6.12 -11.47
N VAL A 86 3.29 5.05 -11.87
CA VAL A 86 3.63 3.91 -11.02
C VAL A 86 4.40 4.35 -9.77
N LYS A 87 5.35 5.27 -9.92
CA LYS A 87 6.18 5.71 -8.78
C LYS A 87 5.39 6.57 -7.79
N VAL A 88 4.45 7.37 -8.31
CA VAL A 88 3.57 8.18 -7.46
C VAL A 88 2.60 7.31 -6.67
N ILE A 89 2.01 6.31 -7.32
CA ILE A 89 1.15 5.34 -6.64
C ILE A 89 1.93 4.60 -5.54
N GLY A 90 3.14 4.14 -5.87
CA GLY A 90 4.02 3.47 -4.91
C GLY A 90 4.37 4.36 -3.72
N SER A 91 4.63 5.63 -3.95
CA SER A 91 4.87 6.60 -2.88
C SER A 91 3.65 6.75 -1.97
N GLY A 92 2.46 6.81 -2.55
CA GLY A 92 1.22 6.88 -1.78
C GLY A 92 1.01 5.64 -0.91
N ILE A 93 1.26 4.46 -1.47
CA ILE A 93 1.16 3.19 -0.74
C ILE A 93 2.15 3.16 0.43
N PHE A 94 3.39 3.52 0.19
CA PHE A 94 4.42 3.56 1.24
C PHE A 94 4.04 4.52 2.35
N SER A 95 3.58 5.70 2.01
CA SER A 95 3.18 6.72 2.97
C SER A 95 2.03 6.25 3.86
N LYS A 96 1.02 5.61 3.25
CA LYS A 96 -0.11 5.08 4.01
C LYS A 96 0.30 3.91 4.91
N TRP A 97 1.17 3.02 4.42
CA TRP A 97 1.74 1.96 5.25
C TRP A 97 2.50 2.52 6.44
N ARG A 98 3.33 3.54 6.22
CA ARG A 98 4.10 4.19 7.27
C ARG A 98 3.19 4.81 8.34
N TYR A 99 2.06 5.38 7.93
CA TYR A 99 1.06 5.90 8.85
C TYR A 99 0.57 4.80 9.80
N TYR A 100 0.18 3.64 9.28
CA TYR A 100 -0.27 2.52 10.13
C TYR A 100 0.86 1.93 10.97
N ASN A 101 2.06 1.92 10.44
CA ASN A 101 3.23 1.40 11.16
C ASN A 101 3.61 2.27 12.36
N HIS A 102 3.51 3.59 12.25
CA HIS A 102 3.98 4.52 13.28
C HIS A 102 2.88 5.13 14.15
N TRP A 103 1.67 5.30 13.63
CA TRP A 103 0.67 6.15 14.26
C TRP A 103 -0.63 5.45 14.62
N CYS A 104 -0.88 4.26 14.12
CA CYS A 104 -2.14 3.55 14.36
C CYS A 104 -1.92 2.26 15.13
N ASP A 105 -2.48 2.19 16.35
CA ASP A 105 -2.45 1.00 17.19
C ASP A 105 -3.70 0.14 17.01
N SER A 106 -4.73 0.66 16.34
CA SER A 106 -6.04 0.04 16.26
C SER A 106 -6.16 -0.85 15.03
N SER A 107 -6.61 -2.09 15.24
CA SER A 107 -6.95 -3.00 14.16
C SER A 107 -8.11 -2.48 13.33
N GLU A 108 -9.03 -1.75 13.95
CA GLU A 108 -10.17 -1.17 13.27
C GLU A 108 -9.75 -0.12 12.25
N GLU A 109 -8.76 0.69 12.59
CA GLU A 109 -8.21 1.68 11.65
C GLU A 109 -7.61 1.01 10.42
N LEU A 110 -6.87 -0.09 10.61
CA LEU A 110 -6.33 -0.84 9.50
C LEU A 110 -7.44 -1.40 8.61
N TYR A 111 -8.49 -1.97 9.20
CA TYR A 111 -9.59 -2.53 8.43
C TYR A 111 -10.33 -1.46 7.62
N LYS A 112 -10.43 -0.25 8.12
CA LYS A 112 -10.97 0.87 7.34
C LYS A 112 -10.09 1.20 6.15
N GLY A 113 -8.78 1.01 6.27
CA GLY A 113 -7.82 1.28 5.20
C GLY A 113 -7.64 0.16 4.18
N ILE A 114 -8.14 -1.05 4.46
CA ILE A 114 -7.95 -2.21 3.58
C ILE A 114 -8.47 -1.95 2.17
N GLY A 115 -9.64 -1.34 2.05
CA GLY A 115 -10.23 -1.01 0.75
C GLY A 115 -9.33 -0.12 -0.08
N TRP A 116 -8.73 0.88 0.55
CA TRP A 116 -7.78 1.76 -0.12
C TRP A 116 -6.54 1.00 -0.59
N PHE A 117 -5.96 0.15 0.28
CA PHE A 117 -4.78 -0.64 -0.10
C PHE A 117 -5.08 -1.59 -1.27
N LYS A 118 -6.24 -2.27 -1.23
CA LYS A 118 -6.64 -3.15 -2.34
C LYS A 118 -6.74 -2.37 -3.65
N LEU A 119 -7.38 -1.22 -3.61
CA LEU A 119 -7.51 -0.35 -4.78
C LEU A 119 -6.15 0.11 -5.29
N ALA A 120 -5.28 0.57 -4.39
CA ALA A 120 -3.97 1.09 -4.75
C ALA A 120 -3.07 0.01 -5.36
N PHE A 121 -3.01 -1.18 -4.77
CA PHE A 121 -2.20 -2.27 -5.32
C PHE A 121 -2.74 -2.76 -6.66
N ASN A 122 -4.05 -2.84 -6.83
CA ASN A 122 -4.66 -3.21 -8.11
C ASN A 122 -4.39 -2.15 -9.18
N ARG A 123 -4.48 -0.89 -8.81
CA ARG A 123 -4.19 0.22 -9.72
C ARG A 123 -2.72 0.23 -10.13
N LEU A 124 -1.82 -0.01 -9.17
CA LEU A 124 -0.39 -0.10 -9.45
C LEU A 124 -0.08 -1.23 -10.42
N LEU A 125 -0.69 -2.40 -10.21
CA LEU A 125 -0.52 -3.56 -11.10
C LEU A 125 -1.00 -3.24 -12.51
N GLU A 126 -2.18 -2.63 -12.63
CA GLU A 126 -2.75 -2.23 -13.92
C GLU A 126 -1.86 -1.24 -14.65
N CYS A 127 -1.39 -0.21 -13.95
CA CYS A 127 -0.52 0.81 -14.56
C CYS A 127 0.83 0.23 -14.96
N ASN A 128 1.35 -0.71 -14.19
CA ASN A 128 2.61 -1.37 -14.54
C ASN A 128 2.49 -2.21 -15.80
N LYS A 129 1.34 -2.86 -16.03
CA LYS A 129 1.08 -3.62 -17.25
C LYS A 129 0.95 -2.74 -18.48
N ASN A 130 0.39 -1.56 -18.31
CA ASN A 130 0.11 -0.63 -19.41
C ASN A 130 1.27 0.34 -19.69
N GLY A 131 2.22 0.38 -18.79
CA GLY A 131 3.40 1.20 -18.92
C GLY A 131 4.56 0.39 -19.42
#